data_572718046f417dc1ce1436f2d8d46379
#
_entry.id   572718046f417dc1ce1436f2d8d46379
#
_cell.length_a   1.000
_cell.length_b   1.000
_cell.length_c   1.000
_cell.angle_alpha   90.00
_cell.angle_beta   90.00
_cell.angle_gamma   90.00
#
_symmetry.space_group_name_H-M   'P 1'
#
loop_
_entity.id
_entity.type
_entity.pdbx_description
1 polymer ?
#
loop_
_entity_poly.entity_id
_entity_poly.type
_entity_poly.pdbx_seq_one_letter_code
_entity_poly.pdbx_strand_id
1 'polypeptide(L)'
;MCISNTIPAMAIDVETRKPRLANVTGGLSGPALHPVAVKLVHDVYRAVARDSKTPLVGIGGVLKWEHAAEFILAGATAVEIGTGLFVDPKTPIKVAQGLAKWARRQGVGRVSALIGGLVP
;
A
#
# COMPACT_ATOMS: atom_id res chain seq x y z
N MET A 1 1.65 -13.42 2.33
CA MET A 1 0.97 -12.74 3.46
C MET A 1 0.54 -11.35 3.01
N CYS A 2 -0.73 -10.96 3.23
CA CYS A 2 -1.22 -9.61 2.88
C CYS A 2 -1.09 -8.67 4.09
N ILE A 3 -0.61 -7.44 3.86
CA ILE A 3 -0.39 -6.39 4.85
C ILE A 3 -0.73 -5.05 4.16
N SER A 4 -1.72 -4.28 4.60
CA SER A 4 -2.51 -4.34 5.82
C SER A 4 -4.00 -4.57 5.51
N ASN A 5 -4.87 -4.22 6.47
CA ASN A 5 -6.30 -3.98 6.27
C ASN A 5 -6.61 -2.52 6.64
N THR A 6 -7.84 -2.08 6.44
CA THR A 6 -8.30 -0.76 6.90
C THR A 6 -8.15 -0.63 8.42
N ILE A 7 -7.89 0.59 8.89
CA ILE A 7 -7.73 0.88 10.32
C ILE A 7 -9.06 1.41 10.86
N PRO A 8 -9.55 0.93 12.03
CA PRO A 8 -10.76 1.46 12.64
C PRO A 8 -10.71 2.97 12.82
N ALA A 9 -11.73 3.65 12.34
CA ALA A 9 -11.86 5.09 12.40
C ALA A 9 -13.32 5.51 12.58
N MET A 10 -13.55 6.77 12.94
CA MET A 10 -14.89 7.34 13.16
C MET A 10 -14.93 8.79 12.69
N ALA A 11 -16.10 9.22 12.22
CA ALA A 11 -16.38 10.64 11.95
C ALA A 11 -17.69 11.03 12.64
N ILE A 12 -17.71 12.22 13.23
CA ILE A 12 -18.85 12.77 13.97
C ILE A 12 -19.34 14.04 13.26
N ASP A 13 -20.64 14.16 13.12
CA ASP A 13 -21.30 15.40 12.79
C ASP A 13 -21.46 16.20 14.09
N VAL A 14 -20.74 17.30 14.20
CA VAL A 14 -20.67 18.08 15.45
C VAL A 14 -21.95 18.85 15.74
N GLU A 15 -22.71 19.21 14.71
CA GLU A 15 -23.97 19.94 14.87
C GLU A 15 -25.09 19.03 15.39
N THR A 16 -25.22 17.86 14.78
CA THR A 16 -26.23 16.87 15.20
C THR A 16 -25.73 15.95 16.31
N ARG A 17 -24.44 15.95 16.61
CA ARG A 17 -23.76 15.07 17.59
C ARG A 17 -23.98 13.59 17.31
N LYS A 18 -24.12 13.24 16.02
CA LYS A 18 -24.33 11.87 15.56
C LYS A 18 -23.12 11.35 14.78
N PRO A 19 -22.86 10.05 14.79
CA PRO A 19 -21.85 9.48 13.89
C PRO A 19 -22.29 9.67 12.44
N ARG A 20 -21.31 9.97 11.54
CA ARG A 20 -21.57 10.06 10.09
C ARG A 20 -21.76 8.69 9.44
N LEU A 21 -21.24 7.65 10.06
CA LEU A 21 -21.39 6.27 9.60
C LEU A 21 -22.52 5.58 10.35
N ALA A 22 -23.36 4.84 9.64
CA ALA A 22 -24.46 4.10 10.21
C ALA A 22 -24.01 3.10 11.30
N ASN A 23 -22.86 2.49 11.12
CA ASN A 23 -22.24 1.55 12.08
C ASN A 23 -21.37 2.23 13.13
N VAL A 24 -21.47 3.55 13.31
CA VAL A 24 -20.67 4.37 14.23
C VAL A 24 -19.20 4.45 13.83
N THR A 25 -18.56 3.33 13.58
CA THR A 25 -17.16 3.21 13.14
C THR A 25 -17.07 2.57 11.77
N GLY A 26 -15.94 2.76 11.09
CA GLY A 26 -15.62 2.13 9.81
C GLY A 26 -14.14 1.98 9.60
N GLY A 27 -13.74 1.35 8.51
CA GLY A 27 -12.35 1.21 8.15
C GLY A 27 -11.82 2.43 7.39
N LEU A 28 -10.80 3.08 7.90
CA LEU A 28 -10.05 4.10 7.17
C LEU A 28 -9.28 3.42 6.03
N SER A 29 -9.50 3.89 4.80
CA SER A 29 -8.78 3.49 3.60
C SER A 29 -8.27 4.71 2.84
N GLY A 30 -7.66 4.50 1.67
CA GLY A 30 -7.17 5.58 0.83
C GLY A 30 -5.81 6.15 1.26
N PRO A 31 -5.43 7.35 0.75
CA PRO A 31 -4.07 7.89 0.90
C PRO A 31 -3.61 8.07 2.34
N ALA A 32 -4.52 8.37 3.27
CA ALA A 32 -4.20 8.55 4.68
C ALA A 32 -3.68 7.27 5.35
N LEU A 33 -4.08 6.09 4.84
CA LEU A 33 -3.60 4.80 5.33
C LEU A 33 -2.18 4.48 4.79
N HIS A 34 -1.80 5.01 3.63
CA HIS A 34 -0.61 4.58 2.89
C HIS A 34 0.67 4.56 3.73
N PRO A 35 1.09 5.64 4.41
CA PRO A 35 2.34 5.66 5.16
C PRO A 35 2.34 4.64 6.32
N VAL A 36 1.18 4.37 6.93
CA VAL A 36 1.05 3.35 7.97
C VAL A 36 1.23 1.96 7.38
N ALA A 37 0.59 1.68 6.25
CA ALA A 37 0.69 0.38 5.57
C ALA A 37 2.12 0.09 5.08
N VAL A 38 2.82 1.08 4.53
CA VAL A 38 4.23 0.96 4.13
C VAL A 38 5.12 0.61 5.33
N LYS A 39 4.91 1.28 6.47
CA LYS A 39 5.64 1.00 7.72
C LYS A 39 5.40 -0.42 8.20
N LEU A 40 4.17 -0.89 8.20
CA LEU A 40 3.83 -2.25 8.61
C LEU A 40 4.49 -3.31 7.70
N VAL A 41 4.47 -3.11 6.38
CA VAL A 41 5.17 -4.00 5.43
C VAL A 41 6.66 -4.03 5.73
N HIS A 42 7.28 -2.87 5.94
CA HIS A 42 8.70 -2.78 6.26
C HIS A 42 9.05 -3.54 7.54
N ASP A 43 8.26 -3.38 8.61
CA ASP A 43 8.51 -4.04 9.88
C ASP A 43 8.42 -5.56 9.76
N VAL A 44 7.37 -6.08 9.10
CA VAL A 44 7.21 -7.53 8.90
C VAL A 44 8.30 -8.08 7.98
N TYR A 45 8.68 -7.34 6.95
CA TYR A 45 9.78 -7.74 6.08
C TYR A 45 11.08 -7.88 6.87
N ARG A 46 11.41 -6.88 7.69
CA ARG A 46 12.63 -6.88 8.53
C ARG A 46 12.61 -7.94 9.60
N ALA A 47 11.46 -8.15 10.26
CA ALA A 47 11.35 -9.05 11.39
C ALA A 47 11.34 -10.54 10.99
N VAL A 48 10.69 -10.88 9.87
CA VAL A 48 10.41 -12.29 9.53
C VAL A 48 10.57 -12.59 8.04
N ALA A 49 9.94 -11.79 7.17
CA ALA A 49 9.70 -12.20 5.79
C ALA A 49 10.98 -12.31 4.95
N ARG A 50 11.99 -11.47 5.22
CA ARG A 50 13.27 -11.49 4.54
C ARG A 50 13.99 -12.84 4.72
N ASP A 51 14.08 -13.31 5.95
CA ASP A 51 14.86 -14.50 6.28
C ASP A 51 14.07 -15.78 5.95
N SER A 52 12.74 -15.79 6.20
CA SER A 52 11.85 -16.90 5.82
C SER A 52 11.52 -16.96 4.34
N LYS A 53 11.90 -15.95 3.55
CA LYS A 53 11.51 -15.77 2.14
C LYS A 53 10.00 -15.79 1.91
N THR A 54 9.22 -15.37 2.91
CA THR A 54 7.76 -15.32 2.82
C THR A 54 7.34 -14.14 1.93
N PRO A 55 6.61 -14.37 0.83
CA PRO A 55 6.15 -13.27 -0.02
C PRO A 55 5.12 -12.40 0.69
N LEU A 56 5.31 -11.07 0.62
CA LEU A 56 4.40 -10.07 1.17
C LEU A 56 3.62 -9.38 0.05
N VAL A 57 2.34 -9.12 0.31
CA VAL A 57 1.49 -8.27 -0.53
C VAL A 57 1.19 -7.01 0.25
N GLY A 58 1.62 -5.85 -0.26
CA GLY A 58 1.34 -4.55 0.34
C GLY A 58 -0.02 -4.02 -0.09
N ILE A 59 -0.85 -3.62 0.87
CA ILE A 59 -2.20 -3.09 0.64
C ILE A 59 -2.36 -1.82 1.46
N GLY A 60 -2.82 -0.73 0.83
CA GLY A 60 -3.17 0.51 1.53
C GLY A 60 -2.83 1.77 0.73
N GLY A 61 -3.84 2.49 0.29
CA GLY A 61 -3.74 3.82 -0.28
C GLY A 61 -3.00 3.96 -1.61
N VAL A 62 -2.91 2.87 -2.40
CA VAL A 62 -2.22 2.89 -3.69
C VAL A 62 -3.08 3.57 -4.75
N LEU A 63 -2.65 4.75 -5.23
CA LEU A 63 -3.29 5.52 -6.30
C LEU A 63 -2.38 5.75 -7.50
N LYS A 64 -1.07 5.61 -7.33
CA LYS A 64 -0.07 5.85 -8.38
C LYS A 64 1.11 4.90 -8.22
N TRP A 65 1.96 4.82 -9.24
CA TRP A 65 3.08 3.87 -9.28
C TRP A 65 4.10 4.10 -8.16
N GLU A 66 4.29 5.36 -7.73
CA GLU A 66 5.19 5.70 -6.62
C GLU A 66 4.79 5.00 -5.34
N HIS A 67 3.47 4.99 -5.01
CA HIS A 67 2.97 4.29 -3.83
C HIS A 67 3.25 2.78 -3.90
N ALA A 68 3.12 2.18 -5.08
CA ALA A 68 3.48 0.77 -5.27
C ALA A 68 5.00 0.54 -5.14
N ALA A 69 5.82 1.47 -5.65
CA ALA A 69 7.27 1.42 -5.52
C ALA A 69 7.72 1.49 -4.06
N GLU A 70 7.06 2.32 -3.22
CA GLU A 70 7.32 2.38 -1.78
C GLU A 70 7.09 1.03 -1.10
N PHE A 71 5.99 0.33 -1.43
CA PHE A 71 5.76 -1.03 -0.94
C PHE A 71 6.83 -2.02 -1.37
N ILE A 72 7.25 -1.99 -2.63
CA ILE A 72 8.32 -2.86 -3.14
C ILE A 72 9.64 -2.60 -2.39
N LEU A 73 10.03 -1.34 -2.24
CA LEU A 73 11.23 -0.96 -1.49
C LEU A 73 11.14 -1.35 -0.01
N ALA A 74 9.94 -1.28 0.58
CA ALA A 74 9.70 -1.74 1.96
C ALA A 74 9.75 -3.27 2.13
N GLY A 75 9.72 -4.03 1.03
CA GLY A 75 9.86 -5.50 1.04
C GLY A 75 8.67 -6.28 0.51
N ALA A 76 7.63 -5.60 -0.02
CA ALA A 76 6.52 -6.29 -0.65
C ALA A 76 6.94 -6.93 -1.98
N THR A 77 6.43 -8.14 -2.22
CA THR A 77 6.62 -8.89 -3.48
C THR A 77 5.59 -8.49 -4.53
N ALA A 78 4.40 -8.10 -4.07
CA ALA A 78 3.29 -7.64 -4.88
C ALA A 78 2.53 -6.54 -4.15
N VAL A 79 1.66 -5.83 -4.89
CA VAL A 79 0.84 -4.75 -4.37
C VAL A 79 -0.60 -4.97 -4.77
N GLU A 80 -1.52 -4.72 -3.86
CA GLU A 80 -2.96 -4.77 -4.09
C GLU A 80 -3.57 -3.37 -4.05
N ILE A 81 -4.55 -3.13 -4.94
CA ILE A 81 -5.25 -1.86 -5.08
C ILE A 81 -6.73 -2.09 -4.80
N GLY A 82 -7.23 -1.57 -3.68
CA GLY A 82 -8.64 -1.63 -3.30
C GLY A 82 -9.37 -0.33 -3.65
N THR A 83 -9.48 0.57 -2.68
CA THR A 83 -10.24 1.84 -2.80
C THR A 83 -9.83 2.71 -4.00
N GLY A 84 -8.58 2.62 -4.44
CA GLY A 84 -8.10 3.33 -5.63
C GLY A 84 -8.87 3.02 -6.91
N LEU A 85 -9.51 1.84 -7.01
CA LEU A 85 -10.34 1.46 -8.15
C LEU A 85 -11.61 2.32 -8.27
N PHE A 86 -12.16 2.78 -7.14
CA PHE A 86 -13.31 3.68 -7.12
C PHE A 86 -12.95 5.10 -7.55
N VAL A 87 -11.70 5.50 -7.39
CA VAL A 87 -11.18 6.80 -7.85
C VAL A 87 -10.93 6.75 -9.36
N ASP A 88 -10.22 5.73 -9.82
CA ASP A 88 -9.94 5.48 -11.24
C ASP A 88 -9.77 3.97 -11.50
N PRO A 89 -10.72 3.34 -12.23
CA PRO A 89 -10.62 1.92 -12.56
C PRO A 89 -9.37 1.53 -13.37
N LYS A 90 -8.70 2.51 -14.01
CA LYS A 90 -7.46 2.29 -14.77
C LYS A 90 -6.20 2.34 -13.89
N THR A 91 -6.34 2.61 -12.59
CA THR A 91 -5.21 2.71 -11.65
C THR A 91 -4.26 1.51 -11.73
N PRO A 92 -4.70 0.23 -11.76
CA PRO A 92 -3.77 -0.90 -11.83
C PRO A 92 -2.89 -0.87 -13.09
N ILE A 93 -3.45 -0.52 -14.23
CA ILE A 93 -2.72 -0.43 -15.51
C ILE A 93 -1.66 0.67 -15.42
N LYS A 94 -2.06 1.86 -14.93
CA LYS A 94 -1.15 3.01 -14.76
C LYS A 94 -0.01 2.68 -13.79
N VAL A 95 -0.32 2.02 -12.69
CA VAL A 95 0.65 1.58 -11.69
C VAL A 95 1.64 0.59 -12.30
N ALA A 96 1.17 -0.45 -12.98
CA ALA A 96 2.03 -1.44 -13.62
C ALA A 96 2.97 -0.82 -14.67
N GLN A 97 2.44 0.07 -15.52
CA GLN A 97 3.24 0.80 -16.50
C GLN A 97 4.29 1.73 -15.85
N GLY A 98 3.90 2.41 -14.76
CA GLY A 98 4.80 3.27 -14.00
C GLY A 98 5.93 2.48 -13.34
N LEU A 99 5.64 1.36 -12.70
CA LEU A 99 6.62 0.45 -12.11
C LEU A 99 7.61 -0.09 -13.16
N ALA A 100 7.12 -0.47 -14.34
CA ALA A 100 7.98 -0.94 -15.42
C ALA A 100 8.94 0.15 -15.93
N LYS A 101 8.48 1.41 -16.04
CA LYS A 101 9.32 2.56 -16.39
C LYS A 101 10.33 2.87 -15.29
N TRP A 102 9.91 2.79 -14.03
CA TRP A 102 10.76 3.00 -12.88
C TRP A 102 11.88 1.97 -12.79
N ALA A 103 11.58 0.67 -12.94
CA ALA A 103 12.60 -0.39 -12.95
C ALA A 103 13.69 -0.13 -14.01
N ARG A 104 13.30 0.28 -15.22
CA ARG A 104 14.26 0.66 -16.26
C ARG A 104 15.14 1.84 -15.84
N ARG A 105 14.58 2.88 -15.20
CA ARG A 105 15.38 4.02 -14.68
C ARG A 105 16.34 3.61 -13.56
N GLN A 106 15.99 2.58 -12.78
CA GLN A 106 16.86 2.00 -11.75
C GLN A 106 17.92 1.02 -12.34
N GLY A 107 17.96 0.84 -13.65
CA GLY A 107 18.94 -0.04 -14.31
C GLY A 107 18.66 -1.54 -14.09
N VAL A 108 17.44 -1.92 -13.68
CA VAL A 108 17.09 -3.33 -13.44
C VAL A 108 16.09 -3.85 -14.47
N GLY A 109 16.22 -5.13 -14.83
CA GLY A 109 15.36 -5.78 -15.81
C GLY A 109 13.97 -6.15 -15.28
N ARG A 110 13.78 -6.15 -13.94
CA ARG A 110 12.54 -6.55 -13.29
C ARG A 110 12.38 -5.88 -11.93
N VAL A 111 11.13 -5.57 -11.57
CA VAL A 111 10.79 -4.91 -10.31
C VAL A 111 11.20 -5.74 -9.08
N SER A 112 11.17 -7.08 -9.20
CA SER A 112 11.57 -7.98 -8.10
C SER A 112 13.01 -7.81 -7.63
N ALA A 113 13.88 -7.22 -8.45
CA ALA A 113 15.27 -6.90 -8.04
C ALA A 113 15.34 -5.72 -7.06
N LEU A 114 14.24 -4.98 -6.87
CA LEU A 114 14.14 -3.82 -5.99
C LEU A 114 13.43 -4.12 -4.66
N ILE A 115 13.01 -5.39 -4.44
CA ILE A 115 12.31 -5.78 -3.21
C ILE A 115 13.23 -5.61 -2.01
N GLY A 116 12.77 -4.84 -1.02
CA GLY A 116 13.55 -4.55 0.19
C GLY A 116 14.78 -3.67 -0.06
N GLY A 117 14.84 -3.00 -1.20
CA GLY A 117 15.96 -2.15 -1.62
C GLY A 117 15.92 -0.73 -1.02
N LEU A 118 15.23 -0.52 0.11
CA LEU A 118 15.27 0.75 0.83
C LEU A 118 16.71 1.03 1.29
N VAL A 119 17.24 2.19 0.88
CA VAL A 119 18.54 2.69 1.33
C VAL A 119 18.29 3.62 2.51
N PRO A 120 18.84 3.34 3.70
CA PRO A 120 18.70 4.18 4.90
C PRO A 120 19.42 5.53 4.76
#